data_18fada1e64e246702bca7665f6f0878f
#
_entry.id   18fada1e64e246702bca7665f6f0878f
#
_cell.length_a   1.000
_cell.length_b   1.000
_cell.length_c   1.000
_cell.angle_alpha   90.00
_cell.angle_beta   90.00
_cell.angle_gamma   90.00
#
_symmetry.space_group_name_H-M   'P 1'
#
loop_
_entity.id
_entity.type
_entity.pdbx_description
1 polymer ?
#
loop_
_entity_poly.entity_id
_entity_poly.type
_entity_poly.pdbx_seq_one_letter_code
_entity_poly.pdbx_strand_id
1 'polypeptide(L)'
;MNITSTIYTSILISLLAPFLSAQEVRVASWNIEHLAEHNGAGCVPRSTLDYEQLRDFSQLLNADIIALQEVENTAAVERIFPKSEWNIVLSDRPNSTTYRCRGNDQESTQQRVAVVLRKGIKYQINKSFRELGLKMEGLRYGVVVEVFGDRDTINLMAVHLKSGCFVDDYSTSKLRACEVLGTQIETLDDWIENSIRGNKKFIVLGDFNSRLTRENSMFWNKLVEMNNRPIGIKNGMQNLTGCHPRYPDLIDHIILGPQTSKLQVQNSQMVHFYSSTDEQMAEDDMLSDHCPISLMLRL
;
A
#
# COMPACT_ATOMS: atom_id res chain seq x y z
N MET A 1 -15.27 -74.83 -37.32
CA MET A 1 -14.67 -74.37 -36.07
C MET A 1 -14.42 -72.87 -36.22
N ASN A 2 -15.37 -72.05 -35.82
CA ASN A 2 -15.28 -70.59 -35.96
C ASN A 2 -14.74 -69.98 -34.66
N ILE A 3 -13.58 -69.36 -34.72
CA ILE A 3 -12.99 -68.66 -33.58
C ILE A 3 -13.36 -67.17 -33.71
N THR A 4 -14.28 -66.73 -32.88
CA THR A 4 -14.61 -65.28 -32.75
C THR A 4 -13.61 -64.63 -31.78
N SER A 5 -12.77 -63.73 -32.36
CA SER A 5 -11.83 -62.89 -31.61
C SER A 5 -12.54 -61.64 -31.06
N THR A 6 -12.66 -61.51 -29.75
CA THR A 6 -13.24 -60.34 -29.07
C THR A 6 -12.11 -59.33 -28.80
N ILE A 7 -12.16 -58.20 -29.46
CA ILE A 7 -11.23 -57.08 -29.25
C ILE A 7 -11.75 -56.23 -28.07
N TYR A 8 -11.02 -56.17 -26.96
CA TYR A 8 -11.26 -55.27 -25.85
C TYR A 8 -10.58 -53.93 -26.15
N THR A 9 -11.40 -52.90 -26.41
CA THR A 9 -10.91 -51.52 -26.54
C THR A 9 -10.86 -50.90 -25.16
N SER A 10 -9.67 -50.75 -24.59
CA SER A 10 -9.46 -50.01 -23.32
C SER A 10 -9.53 -48.51 -23.58
N ILE A 11 -10.58 -47.87 -23.08
CA ILE A 11 -10.71 -46.40 -23.10
C ILE A 11 -9.88 -45.83 -21.94
N LEU A 12 -8.77 -45.21 -22.25
CA LEU A 12 -7.95 -44.43 -21.31
C LEU A 12 -8.64 -43.11 -21.06
N ILE A 13 -9.35 -42.96 -19.93
CA ILE A 13 -9.90 -41.68 -19.48
C ILE A 13 -8.76 -40.91 -18.84
N SER A 14 -8.17 -39.97 -19.57
CA SER A 14 -7.25 -38.98 -19.02
C SER A 14 -8.00 -38.02 -18.10
N LEU A 15 -7.90 -38.22 -16.81
CA LEU A 15 -8.33 -37.26 -15.78
C LEU A 15 -7.40 -36.03 -15.90
N LEU A 16 -7.81 -35.02 -16.67
CA LEU A 16 -7.24 -33.68 -16.61
C LEU A 16 -7.64 -33.10 -15.26
N ALA A 17 -6.75 -33.19 -14.26
CA ALA A 17 -6.90 -32.44 -13.03
C ALA A 17 -6.91 -30.94 -13.40
N PRO A 18 -7.90 -30.15 -12.99
CA PRO A 18 -7.88 -28.72 -13.20
C PRO A 18 -6.62 -28.18 -12.50
N PHE A 19 -5.71 -27.58 -13.24
CA PHE A 19 -4.66 -26.77 -12.66
C PHE A 19 -5.37 -25.60 -11.93
N LEU A 20 -5.50 -25.68 -10.62
CA LEU A 20 -5.88 -24.52 -9.83
C LEU A 20 -4.81 -23.45 -10.06
N SER A 21 -5.13 -22.48 -10.91
CA SER A 21 -4.34 -21.28 -11.05
C SER A 21 -4.35 -20.55 -9.71
N ALA A 22 -3.19 -20.18 -9.19
CA ALA A 22 -3.13 -19.35 -8.00
C ALA A 22 -3.90 -18.04 -8.26
N GLN A 23 -4.66 -17.58 -7.25
CA GLN A 23 -5.42 -16.34 -7.36
C GLN A 23 -4.46 -15.17 -7.58
N GLU A 24 -4.67 -14.40 -8.64
CA GLU A 24 -3.97 -13.14 -8.84
C GLU A 24 -4.70 -12.04 -8.05
N VAL A 25 -3.95 -11.31 -7.23
CA VAL A 25 -4.46 -10.23 -6.37
C VAL A 25 -3.67 -8.97 -6.66
N ARG A 26 -4.35 -7.90 -7.05
CA ARG A 26 -3.74 -6.58 -7.20
C ARG A 26 -3.74 -5.85 -5.86
N VAL A 27 -2.55 -5.52 -5.37
CA VAL A 27 -2.37 -4.69 -4.18
C VAL A 27 -1.94 -3.29 -4.60
N ALA A 28 -2.52 -2.27 -3.97
CA ALA A 28 -2.24 -0.87 -4.26
C ALA A 28 -2.00 -0.06 -2.98
N SER A 29 -1.36 1.08 -3.11
CA SER A 29 -1.27 2.12 -2.09
C SER A 29 -1.68 3.46 -2.69
N TRP A 30 -2.40 4.26 -1.92
CA TRP A 30 -2.85 5.59 -2.31
C TRP A 30 -2.92 6.52 -1.10
N ASN A 31 -2.01 7.49 -1.03
CA ASN A 31 -2.24 8.66 -0.20
C ASN A 31 -3.31 9.50 -0.91
N ILE A 32 -4.51 9.57 -0.31
CA ILE A 32 -5.69 10.20 -0.93
C ILE A 32 -5.86 11.66 -0.50
N GLU A 33 -4.84 12.21 0.13
CA GLU A 33 -4.72 13.61 0.52
C GLU A 33 -5.96 14.15 1.27
N HIS A 34 -5.90 14.13 2.62
CA HIS A 34 -6.93 14.69 3.49
C HIS A 34 -8.38 14.27 3.17
N LEU A 35 -8.63 12.96 2.97
CA LEU A 35 -9.98 12.47 2.71
C LEU A 35 -10.88 12.69 3.93
N ALA A 36 -11.79 13.67 3.83
CA ALA A 36 -12.74 14.05 4.88
C ALA A 36 -14.10 13.34 4.73
N GLU A 37 -14.88 13.28 5.81
CA GLU A 37 -16.25 12.75 5.79
C GLU A 37 -17.21 13.72 5.10
N HIS A 38 -17.06 15.03 5.34
CA HIS A 38 -17.99 16.05 4.88
C HIS A 38 -17.42 16.90 3.75
N ASN A 39 -18.28 17.30 2.82
CA ASN A 39 -17.91 18.26 1.79
C ASN A 39 -17.39 19.56 2.42
N GLY A 40 -16.35 20.13 1.84
CA GLY A 40 -15.75 21.38 2.29
C GLY A 40 -14.95 21.29 3.57
N ALA A 41 -14.77 20.10 4.17
CA ALA A 41 -14.01 19.92 5.40
C ALA A 41 -12.53 19.62 5.11
N GLY A 42 -11.67 19.97 6.09
CA GLY A 42 -10.25 19.62 6.08
C GLY A 42 -9.38 20.53 5.21
N CYS A 43 -8.12 20.15 5.05
CA CYS A 43 -7.14 20.94 4.33
C CYS A 43 -7.30 20.90 2.81
N VAL A 44 -7.98 19.87 2.30
CA VAL A 44 -8.37 19.74 0.89
C VAL A 44 -9.90 19.65 0.84
N PRO A 45 -10.59 20.81 0.86
CA PRO A 45 -12.05 20.83 0.86
C PRO A 45 -12.60 20.36 -0.48
N ARG A 46 -13.30 19.23 -0.48
CA ARG A 46 -13.85 18.58 -1.66
C ARG A 46 -15.36 18.78 -1.78
N SER A 47 -15.82 18.94 -3.01
CA SER A 47 -17.23 18.95 -3.40
C SER A 47 -17.76 17.51 -3.60
N THR A 48 -19.03 17.36 -3.84
CA THR A 48 -19.63 16.05 -4.21
C THR A 48 -18.99 15.50 -5.49
N LEU A 49 -18.73 16.38 -6.47
CA LEU A 49 -18.13 15.98 -7.75
C LEU A 49 -16.71 15.43 -7.54
N ASP A 50 -15.90 16.03 -6.65
CA ASP A 50 -14.56 15.54 -6.37
C ASP A 50 -14.58 14.13 -5.77
N TYR A 51 -15.57 13.84 -4.89
CA TYR A 51 -15.73 12.48 -4.34
C TYR A 51 -16.21 11.48 -5.41
N GLU A 52 -17.04 11.92 -6.37
CA GLU A 52 -17.43 11.09 -7.52
C GLU A 52 -16.22 10.77 -8.39
N GLN A 53 -15.40 11.75 -8.72
CA GLN A 53 -14.18 11.56 -9.48
C GLN A 53 -13.17 10.62 -8.77
N LEU A 54 -12.98 10.77 -7.47
CA LEU A 54 -12.16 9.85 -6.67
C LEU A 54 -12.70 8.41 -6.72
N ARG A 55 -14.02 8.25 -6.64
CA ARG A 55 -14.69 6.94 -6.73
C ARG A 55 -14.49 6.31 -8.10
N ASP A 56 -14.74 7.06 -9.16
CA ASP A 56 -14.57 6.58 -10.53
C ASP A 56 -13.11 6.19 -10.79
N PHE A 57 -12.17 7.01 -10.34
CA PHE A 57 -10.75 6.69 -10.45
C PHE A 57 -10.36 5.44 -9.66
N SER A 58 -10.93 5.26 -8.46
CA SER A 58 -10.68 4.06 -7.65
C SER A 58 -11.06 2.76 -8.36
N GLN A 59 -12.07 2.80 -9.23
CA GLN A 59 -12.47 1.64 -10.04
C GLN A 59 -11.44 1.33 -11.14
N LEU A 60 -10.80 2.37 -11.71
CA LEU A 60 -9.76 2.20 -12.73
C LEU A 60 -8.50 1.54 -12.18
N LEU A 61 -8.25 1.64 -10.87
CA LEU A 61 -7.13 0.93 -10.24
C LEU A 61 -7.27 -0.59 -10.38
N ASN A 62 -8.48 -1.09 -10.53
CA ASN A 62 -8.81 -2.51 -10.58
C ASN A 62 -8.06 -3.31 -9.50
N ALA A 63 -7.99 -2.74 -8.29
CA ALA A 63 -7.29 -3.32 -7.17
C ALA A 63 -8.22 -4.15 -6.29
N ASP A 64 -7.66 -5.15 -5.64
CA ASP A 64 -8.36 -6.03 -4.68
C ASP A 64 -8.12 -5.59 -3.25
N ILE A 65 -6.95 -4.99 -2.99
CA ILE A 65 -6.53 -4.49 -1.69
C ILE A 65 -5.85 -3.14 -1.89
N ILE A 66 -6.27 -2.12 -1.13
CA ILE A 66 -5.67 -0.79 -1.22
C ILE A 66 -5.33 -0.30 0.19
N ALA A 67 -4.08 0.06 0.40
CA ALA A 67 -3.64 0.82 1.56
C ALA A 67 -3.91 2.31 1.30
N LEU A 68 -4.65 2.94 2.20
CA LEU A 68 -5.00 4.35 2.11
C LEU A 68 -4.29 5.15 3.20
N GLN A 69 -3.80 6.32 2.86
CA GLN A 69 -3.25 7.28 3.80
C GLN A 69 -4.08 8.55 3.80
N GLU A 70 -3.99 9.31 4.88
CA GLU A 70 -4.68 10.58 5.10
C GLU A 70 -6.21 10.51 5.11
N VAL A 71 -6.77 9.43 5.64
CA VAL A 71 -8.22 9.30 5.78
C VAL A 71 -8.71 9.73 7.16
N GLU A 72 -9.82 10.45 7.22
CA GLU A 72 -10.35 10.95 8.48
C GLU A 72 -10.90 9.82 9.35
N ASN A 73 -11.82 9.04 8.79
CA ASN A 73 -12.54 7.97 9.48
C ASN A 73 -13.15 6.98 8.48
N THR A 74 -13.85 5.98 8.98
CA THR A 74 -14.51 4.96 8.15
C THR A 74 -15.55 5.57 7.22
N ALA A 75 -16.33 6.57 7.66
CA ALA A 75 -17.36 7.18 6.84
C ALA A 75 -16.76 7.95 5.64
N ALA A 76 -15.60 8.61 5.85
CA ALA A 76 -14.85 9.23 4.77
C ALA A 76 -14.44 8.19 3.71
N VAL A 77 -13.89 7.06 4.15
CA VAL A 77 -13.48 5.97 3.25
C VAL A 77 -14.66 5.38 2.49
N GLU A 78 -15.82 5.23 3.12
CA GLU A 78 -17.05 4.70 2.51
C GLU A 78 -17.59 5.58 1.37
N ARG A 79 -17.24 6.85 1.34
CA ARG A 79 -17.60 7.72 0.22
C ARG A 79 -16.98 7.27 -1.11
N ILE A 80 -15.81 6.64 -1.05
CA ILE A 80 -15.05 6.17 -2.21
C ILE A 80 -15.19 4.65 -2.36
N PHE A 81 -15.13 3.91 -1.26
CA PHE A 81 -15.13 2.46 -1.17
C PHE A 81 -16.38 1.96 -0.42
N PRO A 82 -17.52 1.82 -1.11
CA PRO A 82 -18.79 1.49 -0.46
C PRO A 82 -18.74 0.12 0.23
N LYS A 83 -19.37 0.02 1.40
CA LYS A 83 -19.45 -1.22 2.20
C LYS A 83 -20.06 -2.42 1.48
N SER A 84 -20.86 -2.19 0.45
CA SER A 84 -21.41 -3.26 -0.39
C SER A 84 -20.32 -4.03 -1.13
N GLU A 85 -19.21 -3.37 -1.48
CA GLU A 85 -18.14 -3.92 -2.30
C GLU A 85 -16.84 -4.15 -1.50
N TRP A 86 -16.64 -3.40 -0.42
CA TRP A 86 -15.39 -3.36 0.31
C TRP A 86 -15.56 -3.64 1.80
N ASN A 87 -14.53 -4.24 2.38
CA ASN A 87 -14.29 -4.27 3.81
C ASN A 87 -13.26 -3.18 4.14
N ILE A 88 -13.48 -2.46 5.22
CA ILE A 88 -12.62 -1.34 5.63
C ILE A 88 -11.98 -1.67 6.97
N VAL A 89 -10.66 -1.59 7.05
CA VAL A 89 -9.88 -1.73 8.27
C VAL A 89 -9.17 -0.42 8.53
N LEU A 90 -9.67 0.35 9.49
CA LEU A 90 -9.11 1.64 9.89
C LEU A 90 -8.15 1.46 11.06
N SER A 91 -7.07 2.22 11.08
CA SER A 91 -6.15 2.32 12.22
C SER A 91 -6.90 2.74 13.50
N ASP A 92 -6.61 2.07 14.61
CA ASP A 92 -7.16 2.37 15.94
C ASP A 92 -6.44 3.54 16.65
N ARG A 93 -5.68 4.34 15.89
CA ARG A 93 -5.03 5.54 16.41
C ARG A 93 -6.08 6.50 17.01
N PRO A 94 -5.88 6.97 18.26
CA PRO A 94 -6.74 7.99 18.85
C PRO A 94 -6.78 9.27 18.02
N ASN A 95 -7.81 10.08 18.22
CA ASN A 95 -7.82 11.42 17.64
C ASN A 95 -6.63 12.23 18.15
N SER A 96 -6.07 13.03 17.28
CA SER A 96 -5.05 14.03 17.61
C SER A 96 -5.64 15.43 17.52
N THR A 97 -4.97 16.39 18.14
CA THR A 97 -5.27 17.80 18.00
C THR A 97 -5.28 18.20 16.52
N THR A 98 -6.30 18.94 16.10
CA THR A 98 -6.38 19.52 14.76
C THR A 98 -5.44 20.74 14.66
N TYR A 99 -5.14 21.12 13.44
CA TYR A 99 -4.34 22.31 13.16
C TYR A 99 -4.98 23.11 12.03
N ARG A 100 -4.71 24.41 11.99
CA ARG A 100 -5.16 25.26 10.90
C ARG A 100 -4.43 24.90 9.61
N CYS A 101 -5.17 24.67 8.55
CA CYS A 101 -4.64 24.30 7.26
C CYS A 101 -3.82 25.44 6.64
N ARG A 102 -2.81 25.08 5.84
CA ARG A 102 -2.06 26.06 5.04
C ARG A 102 -2.86 26.34 3.76
N GLY A 103 -3.01 27.63 3.43
CA GLY A 103 -3.65 28.04 2.17
C GLY A 103 -5.17 28.20 2.24
N ASN A 104 -5.82 27.78 3.33
CA ASN A 104 -7.24 28.06 3.59
C ASN A 104 -7.50 28.24 5.08
N ASP A 105 -8.73 28.64 5.45
CA ASP A 105 -9.11 28.90 6.84
C ASP A 105 -9.73 27.69 7.54
N GLN A 106 -9.60 26.49 6.99
CA GLN A 106 -10.16 25.26 7.52
C GLN A 106 -9.28 24.68 8.64
N GLU A 107 -9.90 23.90 9.53
CA GLU A 107 -9.21 23.00 10.45
C GLU A 107 -8.95 21.65 9.79
N SER A 108 -7.77 21.08 10.05
CA SER A 108 -7.44 19.76 9.55
C SER A 108 -8.38 18.70 10.13
N THR A 109 -8.70 17.69 9.34
CA THR A 109 -9.34 16.46 9.83
C THR A 109 -8.29 15.48 10.35
N GLN A 110 -8.73 14.33 10.88
CA GLN A 110 -7.82 13.28 11.30
C GLN A 110 -7.16 12.66 10.07
N GLN A 111 -5.87 12.36 10.18
CA GLN A 111 -5.10 11.68 9.13
C GLN A 111 -4.73 10.27 9.61
N ARG A 112 -5.55 9.29 9.29
CA ARG A 112 -5.32 7.89 9.63
C ARG A 112 -4.86 7.09 8.42
N VAL A 113 -4.40 5.88 8.69
CA VAL A 113 -4.14 4.84 7.70
C VAL A 113 -5.32 3.88 7.71
N ALA A 114 -5.71 3.41 6.54
CA ALA A 114 -6.70 2.35 6.38
C ALA A 114 -6.23 1.31 5.36
N VAL A 115 -6.84 0.13 5.41
CA VAL A 115 -6.77 -0.88 4.36
C VAL A 115 -8.20 -1.18 3.93
N VAL A 116 -8.46 -1.11 2.64
CA VAL A 116 -9.71 -1.57 2.04
C VAL A 116 -9.45 -2.86 1.28
N LEU A 117 -10.34 -3.84 1.46
CA LEU A 117 -10.25 -5.16 0.82
C LEU A 117 -11.57 -5.44 0.09
N ARG A 118 -11.48 -5.81 -1.18
CA ARG A 118 -12.66 -6.17 -1.98
C ARG A 118 -13.41 -7.33 -1.32
N LYS A 119 -14.73 -7.32 -1.38
CA LYS A 119 -15.54 -8.45 -0.91
C LYS A 119 -15.09 -9.74 -1.60
N GLY A 120 -14.96 -10.82 -0.81
CA GLY A 120 -14.42 -12.11 -1.27
C GLY A 120 -12.95 -12.34 -0.90
N ILE A 121 -12.15 -11.30 -0.68
CA ILE A 121 -10.81 -11.45 -0.11
C ILE A 121 -10.95 -11.93 1.35
N LYS A 122 -10.32 -13.05 1.66
CA LYS A 122 -10.26 -13.60 3.02
C LYS A 122 -9.12 -12.94 3.78
N TYR A 123 -9.42 -12.42 4.96
CA TYR A 123 -8.43 -11.73 5.77
C TYR A 123 -8.73 -11.85 7.26
N GLN A 124 -7.71 -11.58 8.07
CA GLN A 124 -7.81 -11.40 9.51
C GLN A 124 -7.20 -10.05 9.89
N ILE A 125 -7.90 -9.34 10.76
CA ILE A 125 -7.38 -8.07 11.29
C ILE A 125 -6.43 -8.39 12.44
N ASN A 126 -5.21 -7.87 12.35
CA ASN A 126 -4.29 -7.82 13.47
C ASN A 126 -4.43 -6.46 14.20
N LYS A 127 -3.82 -6.35 15.38
CA LYS A 127 -3.77 -5.05 16.07
C LYS A 127 -2.96 -4.07 15.22
N SER A 128 -3.39 -2.79 15.20
CA SER A 128 -2.58 -1.74 14.60
C SER A 128 -1.15 -1.75 15.16
N PHE A 129 -0.18 -1.52 14.30
CA PHE A 129 1.23 -1.41 14.70
C PHE A 129 1.46 -0.03 15.29
N ARG A 130 1.19 0.08 16.59
CA ARG A 130 1.16 1.34 17.35
C ARG A 130 2.54 1.92 17.58
N GLU A 131 3.55 1.09 17.50
CA GLU A 131 4.96 1.42 17.70
C GLU A 131 5.42 2.50 16.71
N LEU A 132 4.90 2.54 15.47
CA LEU A 132 5.17 3.62 14.51
C LEU A 132 4.69 5.00 14.99
N GLY A 133 3.75 5.06 15.91
CA GLY A 133 3.29 6.30 16.53
C GLY A 133 4.26 6.88 17.54
N LEU A 134 5.30 6.15 17.96
CA LEU A 134 6.37 6.57 18.89
C LEU A 134 5.84 7.21 20.17
N LYS A 135 4.60 6.92 20.56
CA LYS A 135 3.86 7.61 21.64
C LYS A 135 3.77 9.14 21.45
N MET A 136 3.89 9.60 20.20
CA MET A 136 3.80 11.02 19.83
C MET A 136 2.44 11.28 19.18
N GLU A 137 1.80 12.35 19.63
CA GLU A 137 0.55 12.81 19.03
C GLU A 137 0.74 13.17 17.56
N GLY A 138 -0.24 12.86 16.72
CA GLY A 138 -0.23 13.16 15.28
C GLY A 138 0.52 12.14 14.41
N LEU A 139 1.41 11.32 14.97
CA LEU A 139 2.01 10.22 14.21
C LEU A 139 1.00 9.10 13.97
N ARG A 140 1.15 8.41 12.85
CA ARG A 140 0.21 7.38 12.40
C ARG A 140 0.64 6.00 12.90
N TYR A 141 -0.34 5.14 13.19
CA TYR A 141 -0.11 3.72 13.43
C TYR A 141 -0.17 2.98 12.12
N GLY A 142 0.64 1.93 11.96
CA GLY A 142 0.49 1.02 10.85
C GLY A 142 -0.79 0.18 10.99
N VAL A 143 -1.45 -0.12 9.88
CA VAL A 143 -2.57 -1.08 9.84
C VAL A 143 -2.03 -2.42 9.36
N VAL A 144 -2.23 -3.47 10.17
CA VAL A 144 -1.75 -4.82 9.85
C VAL A 144 -2.93 -5.74 9.63
N VAL A 145 -2.96 -6.37 8.46
CA VAL A 145 -3.92 -7.42 8.11
C VAL A 145 -3.19 -8.65 7.60
N GLU A 146 -3.72 -9.82 7.91
CA GLU A 146 -3.28 -11.08 7.35
C GLU A 146 -4.24 -11.47 6.22
N VAL A 147 -3.71 -11.61 5.01
CA VAL A 147 -4.48 -11.93 3.80
C VAL A 147 -4.26 -13.38 3.43
N PHE A 148 -5.34 -14.14 3.25
CA PHE A 148 -5.31 -15.55 2.92
C PHE A 148 -5.62 -15.75 1.43
N GLY A 149 -4.62 -16.17 0.67
CA GLY A 149 -4.80 -16.67 -0.69
C GLY A 149 -5.06 -18.19 -0.71
N ASP A 150 -5.12 -18.75 -1.91
CA ASP A 150 -5.35 -20.19 -2.09
C ASP A 150 -4.17 -21.05 -1.60
N ARG A 151 -2.96 -20.53 -1.67
CA ARG A 151 -1.72 -21.25 -1.34
C ARG A 151 -0.87 -20.55 -0.31
N ASP A 152 -1.03 -19.25 -0.17
CA ASP A 152 -0.17 -18.39 0.60
C ASP A 152 -0.93 -17.46 1.52
N THR A 153 -0.32 -17.17 2.65
CA THR A 153 -0.80 -16.17 3.60
C THR A 153 0.23 -15.05 3.67
N ILE A 154 -0.22 -13.81 3.53
CA ILE A 154 0.66 -12.63 3.55
C ILE A 154 0.26 -11.69 4.69
N ASN A 155 1.24 -11.27 5.49
CA ASN A 155 1.09 -10.19 6.44
C ASN A 155 1.29 -8.85 5.69
N LEU A 156 0.23 -8.08 5.55
CA LEU A 156 0.25 -6.77 4.91
C LEU A 156 0.27 -5.69 5.99
N MET A 157 1.25 -4.80 5.94
CA MET A 157 1.30 -3.59 6.77
C MET A 157 1.16 -2.35 5.89
N ALA A 158 0.11 -1.56 6.10
CA ALA A 158 -0.04 -0.24 5.52
C ALA A 158 0.58 0.81 6.43
N VAL A 159 1.36 1.74 5.87
CA VAL A 159 2.11 2.76 6.61
C VAL A 159 1.85 4.17 6.05
N HIS A 160 2.03 5.18 6.91
CA HIS A 160 2.22 6.57 6.55
C HIS A 160 3.24 7.16 7.52
N LEU A 161 4.49 7.29 7.08
CA LEU A 161 5.59 7.71 7.93
C LEU A 161 5.68 9.24 8.04
N LYS A 162 6.61 9.72 8.86
CA LYS A 162 6.79 11.14 9.14
C LYS A 162 7.27 11.90 7.90
N SER A 163 6.49 12.90 7.49
CA SER A 163 6.85 13.84 6.42
C SER A 163 7.84 14.91 6.86
N GLY A 164 8.46 15.57 5.89
CA GLY A 164 9.33 16.74 6.14
C GLY A 164 10.81 16.43 6.31
N CYS A 165 11.23 15.17 6.09
CA CYS A 165 12.64 14.77 6.01
C CYS A 165 12.97 14.35 4.58
N PHE A 166 13.23 15.32 3.70
CA PHE A 166 13.43 15.07 2.26
C PHE A 166 14.91 14.98 1.88
N VAL A 167 15.72 14.35 2.73
CA VAL A 167 17.15 14.10 2.50
C VAL A 167 17.41 12.61 2.35
N ASP A 168 18.42 12.24 1.57
CA ASP A 168 18.77 10.83 1.34
C ASP A 168 19.48 10.22 2.57
N ASP A 169 20.24 11.04 3.30
CA ASP A 169 20.85 10.71 4.59
C ASP A 169 20.15 11.44 5.74
N TYR A 170 19.18 10.77 6.36
CA TYR A 170 18.44 11.32 7.49
C TYR A 170 19.29 11.39 8.78
N SER A 171 20.38 10.62 8.88
CA SER A 171 21.18 10.50 10.09
C SER A 171 22.04 11.73 10.37
N THR A 172 22.42 12.47 9.34
CA THR A 172 23.23 13.69 9.43
C THR A 172 22.37 14.96 9.53
N SER A 173 21.07 14.86 9.33
CA SER A 173 20.14 15.99 9.37
C SER A 173 19.79 16.38 10.81
N LYS A 174 19.81 17.70 11.08
CA LYS A 174 19.40 18.27 12.38
C LYS A 174 17.90 18.61 12.42
N LEU A 175 17.14 18.30 11.37
CA LEU A 175 15.71 18.55 11.32
C LEU A 175 14.98 17.58 12.27
N ARG A 176 14.11 18.10 13.12
CA ARG A 176 13.26 17.27 13.99
C ARG A 176 12.46 16.21 13.22
N ALA A 177 12.03 16.52 11.99
CA ALA A 177 11.34 15.56 11.13
C ALA A 177 12.22 14.35 10.79
N CYS A 178 13.53 14.56 10.56
CA CYS A 178 14.47 13.48 10.26
C CYS A 178 14.79 12.63 11.49
N GLU A 179 14.90 13.22 12.67
CA GLU A 179 15.06 12.47 13.93
C GLU A 179 13.87 11.52 14.17
N VAL A 180 12.64 12.04 13.98
CA VAL A 180 11.41 11.26 14.14
C VAL A 180 11.32 10.17 13.09
N LEU A 181 11.58 10.49 11.81
CA LEU A 181 11.59 9.51 10.73
C LEU A 181 12.65 8.43 11.00
N GLY A 182 13.85 8.80 11.43
CA GLY A 182 14.91 7.85 11.79
C GLY A 182 14.46 6.84 12.85
N THR A 183 13.75 7.30 13.89
CA THR A 183 13.19 6.40 14.92
C THR A 183 12.07 5.50 14.35
N GLN A 184 11.26 6.00 13.43
CA GLN A 184 10.26 5.16 12.74
C GLN A 184 10.91 4.13 11.82
N ILE A 185 12.03 4.47 11.17
CA ILE A 185 12.81 3.55 10.33
C ILE A 185 13.32 2.38 11.17
N GLU A 186 13.93 2.64 12.33
CA GLU A 186 14.39 1.58 13.25
C GLU A 186 13.22 0.68 13.69
N THR A 187 12.08 1.29 14.02
CA THR A 187 10.86 0.56 14.43
C THR A 187 10.32 -0.32 13.31
N LEU A 188 10.35 0.16 12.07
CA LEU A 188 9.91 -0.59 10.90
C LEU A 188 10.87 -1.72 10.55
N ASP A 189 12.18 -1.44 10.65
CA ASP A 189 13.24 -2.41 10.45
C ASP A 189 13.12 -3.59 11.43
N ASP A 190 12.90 -3.31 12.71
CA ASP A 190 12.65 -4.34 13.73
C ASP A 190 11.44 -5.24 13.34
N TRP A 191 10.37 -4.66 12.82
CA TRP A 191 9.20 -5.44 12.38
C TRP A 191 9.54 -6.32 11.17
N ILE A 192 10.29 -5.79 10.20
CA ILE A 192 10.76 -6.52 9.01
C ILE A 192 11.66 -7.68 9.43
N GLU A 193 12.68 -7.41 10.26
CA GLU A 193 13.58 -8.44 10.75
C GLU A 193 12.85 -9.55 11.51
N ASN A 194 11.90 -9.19 12.39
CA ASN A 194 11.09 -10.17 13.11
C ASN A 194 10.22 -11.01 12.16
N SER A 195 9.72 -10.40 11.09
CA SER A 195 8.96 -11.13 10.07
C SER A 195 9.86 -12.12 9.31
N ILE A 196 11.10 -11.74 9.01
CA ILE A 196 12.09 -12.61 8.37
C ILE A 196 12.50 -13.77 9.30
N ARG A 197 12.83 -13.47 10.57
CA ARG A 197 13.16 -14.51 11.57
C ARG A 197 12.01 -15.50 11.77
N GLY A 198 10.76 -15.00 11.70
CA GLY A 198 9.55 -15.80 11.76
C GLY A 198 9.20 -16.52 10.46
N ASN A 199 10.02 -16.42 9.42
CA ASN A 199 9.78 -16.99 8.08
C ASN A 199 8.41 -16.57 7.48
N LYS A 200 7.94 -15.35 7.78
CA LYS A 200 6.66 -14.84 7.33
C LYS A 200 6.74 -14.25 5.93
N LYS A 201 5.73 -14.52 5.12
CA LYS A 201 5.51 -13.72 3.91
C LYS A 201 4.91 -12.39 4.30
N PHE A 202 5.50 -11.30 3.86
CA PHE A 202 5.01 -9.97 4.24
C PHE A 202 5.16 -8.96 3.11
N ILE A 203 4.37 -7.90 3.23
CA ILE A 203 4.40 -6.71 2.40
C ILE A 203 4.27 -5.49 3.30
N VAL A 204 5.05 -4.44 3.03
CA VAL A 204 4.86 -3.12 3.64
C VAL A 204 4.60 -2.14 2.50
N LEU A 205 3.48 -1.42 2.55
CA LEU A 205 3.12 -0.49 1.49
C LEU A 205 2.50 0.78 2.07
N GLY A 206 2.67 1.89 1.37
CA GLY A 206 2.17 3.17 1.83
C GLY A 206 3.06 4.32 1.42
N ASP A 207 2.78 5.47 2.04
CA ASP A 207 3.60 6.65 1.97
C ASP A 207 4.73 6.58 3.00
N PHE A 208 5.94 6.37 2.51
CA PHE A 208 7.17 6.34 3.32
C PHE A 208 7.75 7.73 3.54
N ASN A 209 7.23 8.75 2.83
CA ASN A 209 7.75 10.11 2.83
C ASN A 209 9.27 10.17 2.56
N SER A 210 9.79 9.21 1.80
CA SER A 210 11.21 9.05 1.50
C SER A 210 11.43 8.37 0.16
N ARG A 211 12.47 8.77 -0.54
CA ARG A 211 12.83 8.31 -1.89
C ARG A 211 13.65 7.03 -1.83
N LEU A 212 13.00 5.88 -1.55
CA LEU A 212 13.71 4.61 -1.33
C LEU A 212 14.39 4.05 -2.58
N THR A 213 14.00 4.53 -3.77
CA THR A 213 14.60 4.08 -5.04
C THR A 213 15.90 4.78 -5.40
N ARG A 214 16.30 5.82 -4.65
CA ARG A 214 17.57 6.50 -4.86
C ARG A 214 18.73 5.63 -4.39
N GLU A 215 19.83 5.66 -5.15
CA GLU A 215 21.04 4.88 -4.89
C GLU A 215 21.62 5.12 -3.49
N ASN A 216 21.58 6.38 -3.02
CA ASN A 216 22.13 6.78 -1.74
C ASN A 216 21.10 6.84 -0.60
N SER A 217 19.93 6.24 -0.76
CA SER A 217 18.90 6.22 0.29
C SER A 217 19.38 5.44 1.51
N MET A 218 19.75 6.15 2.58
CA MET A 218 20.08 5.51 3.84
C MET A 218 18.92 4.73 4.44
N PHE A 219 17.70 5.19 4.22
CA PHE A 219 16.52 4.46 4.64
C PHE A 219 16.45 3.09 3.97
N TRP A 220 16.59 3.05 2.64
CA TRP A 220 16.60 1.78 1.91
C TRP A 220 17.75 0.87 2.35
N ASN A 221 18.96 1.43 2.48
CA ASN A 221 20.14 0.70 2.93
C ASN A 221 19.94 0.08 4.31
N LYS A 222 19.26 0.78 5.22
CA LYS A 222 18.92 0.25 6.54
C LYS A 222 18.00 -0.97 6.46
N LEU A 223 16.96 -0.92 5.61
CA LEU A 223 15.98 -1.99 5.49
C LEU A 223 16.50 -3.25 4.79
N VAL A 224 17.50 -3.14 3.89
CA VAL A 224 17.93 -4.28 3.07
C VAL A 224 18.95 -5.19 3.76
N GLU A 225 19.43 -4.81 4.94
CA GLU A 225 20.49 -5.53 5.65
C GLU A 225 20.07 -5.90 7.08
N MET A 226 20.46 -7.08 7.51
CA MET A 226 20.40 -7.53 8.91
C MET A 226 21.74 -8.12 9.27
N ASN A 227 22.36 -7.61 10.35
CA ASN A 227 23.71 -8.04 10.75
C ASN A 227 24.75 -7.93 9.62
N ASN A 228 24.72 -6.86 8.85
CA ASN A 228 25.58 -6.58 7.69
C ASN A 228 25.46 -7.66 6.57
N ARG A 229 24.27 -8.26 6.43
CA ARG A 229 24.00 -9.23 5.36
C ARG A 229 22.69 -8.86 4.65
N PRO A 230 22.66 -8.90 3.31
CA PRO A 230 21.44 -8.67 2.57
C PRO A 230 20.34 -9.66 2.96
N ILE A 231 19.14 -9.16 3.21
CA ILE A 231 17.99 -9.98 3.63
C ILE A 231 17.01 -10.32 2.49
N GLY A 232 17.29 -9.84 1.27
CA GLY A 232 16.56 -10.23 0.07
C GLY A 232 15.16 -9.60 -0.06
N ILE A 233 14.85 -8.52 0.68
CA ILE A 233 13.64 -7.73 0.42
C ILE A 233 13.79 -6.98 -0.90
N LYS A 234 12.65 -6.63 -1.52
CA LYS A 234 12.61 -5.88 -2.78
C LYS A 234 11.64 -4.72 -2.70
N ASN A 235 12.02 -3.60 -3.29
CA ASN A 235 11.07 -2.54 -3.59
C ASN A 235 10.39 -2.86 -4.92
N GLY A 236 9.08 -3.16 -4.87
CA GLY A 236 8.30 -3.49 -6.06
C GLY A 236 8.14 -2.32 -7.04
N MET A 237 8.44 -1.09 -6.59
CA MET A 237 8.35 0.13 -7.39
C MET A 237 9.69 0.58 -7.99
N GLN A 238 10.72 -0.28 -7.95
CA GLN A 238 12.02 0.06 -8.51
C GLN A 238 11.89 0.42 -10.00
N ASN A 239 12.63 1.45 -10.44
CA ASN A 239 12.66 1.97 -11.81
C ASN A 239 11.36 2.61 -12.31
N LEU A 240 10.42 2.94 -11.41
CA LEU A 240 9.26 3.76 -11.74
C LEU A 240 9.46 5.20 -11.29
N THR A 241 8.83 6.12 -12.00
CA THR A 241 8.74 7.54 -11.64
C THR A 241 7.35 7.85 -11.12
N GLY A 242 7.25 8.81 -10.20
CA GLY A 242 5.98 9.34 -9.73
C GLY A 242 5.30 10.21 -10.78
N CYS A 243 4.06 10.58 -10.51
CA CYS A 243 3.25 11.39 -11.41
C CYS A 243 3.30 12.89 -11.10
N HIS A 244 3.77 13.28 -9.93
CA HIS A 244 3.75 14.67 -9.52
C HIS A 244 4.70 15.52 -10.39
N PRO A 245 4.22 16.58 -11.04
CA PRO A 245 5.01 17.31 -12.06
C PRO A 245 6.28 17.95 -11.51
N ARG A 246 6.28 18.38 -10.24
CA ARG A 246 7.47 18.95 -9.57
C ARG A 246 8.32 17.92 -8.83
N TYR A 247 7.75 16.77 -8.45
CA TYR A 247 8.40 15.77 -7.60
C TYR A 247 8.31 14.38 -8.21
N PRO A 248 9.12 14.09 -9.25
CA PRO A 248 9.00 12.82 -9.99
C PRO A 248 9.51 11.60 -9.24
N ASP A 249 10.25 11.77 -8.15
CA ASP A 249 10.70 10.66 -7.33
C ASP A 249 9.54 10.11 -6.49
N LEU A 250 9.34 8.81 -6.52
CA LEU A 250 8.36 8.13 -5.67
C LEU A 250 8.75 8.23 -4.20
N ILE A 251 7.77 8.54 -3.36
CA ILE A 251 7.82 8.43 -1.90
C ILE A 251 6.82 7.41 -1.36
N ASP A 252 5.94 6.93 -2.24
CA ASP A 252 5.07 5.78 -2.02
C ASP A 252 5.76 4.52 -2.50
N HIS A 253 5.75 3.46 -1.69
CA HIS A 253 6.45 2.22 -2.02
C HIS A 253 5.66 0.98 -1.62
N ILE A 254 6.00 -0.15 -2.29
CA ILE A 254 5.53 -1.49 -1.96
C ILE A 254 6.76 -2.36 -1.74
N ILE A 255 7.08 -2.63 -0.48
CA ILE A 255 8.23 -3.43 -0.07
C ILE A 255 7.79 -4.87 0.12
N LEU A 256 8.45 -5.77 -0.59
CA LEU A 256 8.16 -7.20 -0.59
C LEU A 256 9.20 -7.96 0.21
N GLY A 257 8.76 -8.78 1.15
CA GLY A 257 9.62 -9.75 1.83
C GLY A 257 10.25 -10.75 0.86
N PRO A 258 11.34 -11.45 1.25
CA PRO A 258 12.09 -12.35 0.37
C PRO A 258 11.23 -13.44 -0.29
N GLN A 259 10.23 -13.94 0.44
CA GLN A 259 9.32 -14.96 -0.09
C GLN A 259 8.19 -14.34 -0.90
N THR A 260 7.67 -13.19 -0.47
CA THR A 260 6.59 -12.47 -1.16
C THR A 260 7.05 -11.94 -2.52
N SER A 261 8.31 -11.54 -2.64
CA SER A 261 8.88 -11.06 -3.92
C SER A 261 8.85 -12.13 -5.03
N LYS A 262 8.80 -13.42 -4.67
CA LYS A 262 8.66 -14.54 -5.63
C LYS A 262 7.23 -14.71 -6.14
N LEU A 263 6.25 -14.14 -5.44
CA LEU A 263 4.84 -14.19 -5.80
C LEU A 263 4.45 -13.01 -6.71
N GLN A 264 5.32 -12.02 -6.87
CA GLN A 264 5.06 -10.89 -7.75
C GLN A 264 4.91 -11.33 -9.20
N VAL A 265 3.83 -10.94 -9.85
CA VAL A 265 3.66 -11.08 -11.29
C VAL A 265 4.63 -10.14 -11.98
N GLN A 266 5.44 -10.68 -12.88
CA GLN A 266 6.48 -9.93 -13.57
C GLN A 266 5.88 -8.76 -14.36
N ASN A 267 6.50 -7.57 -14.27
CA ASN A 267 6.09 -6.33 -14.95
C ASN A 267 4.65 -5.87 -14.63
N SER A 268 4.11 -6.26 -13.48
CA SER A 268 2.77 -5.86 -13.06
C SER A 268 2.74 -4.56 -12.24
N GLN A 269 3.91 -4.05 -11.85
CA GLN A 269 4.02 -2.81 -11.10
C GLN A 269 3.63 -1.60 -11.96
N MET A 270 2.90 -0.67 -11.36
CA MET A 270 2.33 0.46 -12.06
C MET A 270 2.20 1.68 -11.14
N VAL A 271 2.41 2.87 -11.71
CA VAL A 271 1.94 4.14 -11.17
C VAL A 271 0.70 4.54 -11.97
N HIS A 272 -0.38 4.87 -11.28
CA HIS A 272 -1.66 5.21 -11.91
C HIS A 272 -1.77 6.74 -12.03
N PHE A 273 -1.53 7.25 -13.22
CA PHE A 273 -1.64 8.68 -13.50
C PHE A 273 -3.11 9.11 -13.60
N TYR A 274 -3.44 10.31 -13.13
CA TYR A 274 -4.80 10.84 -13.19
C TYR A 274 -5.24 11.26 -14.61
N SER A 275 -4.28 11.51 -15.51
CA SER A 275 -4.54 11.76 -16.93
C SER A 275 -4.09 10.59 -17.78
N SER A 276 -4.86 10.29 -18.83
CA SER A 276 -4.50 9.30 -19.86
C SER A 276 -3.73 9.93 -21.03
N THR A 277 -3.52 11.26 -21.03
CA THR A 277 -2.75 11.96 -22.04
C THR A 277 -1.30 12.11 -21.59
N ASP A 278 -0.37 12.10 -22.54
CA ASP A 278 1.07 12.34 -22.29
C ASP A 278 1.36 13.79 -21.85
N GLU A 279 0.34 14.64 -21.76
CA GLU A 279 0.46 16.00 -21.24
C GLU A 279 0.59 15.95 -19.72
N GLN A 280 1.60 16.65 -19.20
CA GLN A 280 1.80 16.86 -17.77
C GLN A 280 0.54 17.52 -17.19
N MET A 281 -0.16 16.79 -16.31
CA MET A 281 -1.29 17.34 -15.58
C MET A 281 -0.80 18.49 -14.67
N ALA A 282 -1.56 19.58 -14.60
CA ALA A 282 -1.29 20.61 -13.62
C ALA A 282 -1.61 20.08 -12.21
N GLU A 283 -0.88 20.57 -11.19
CA GLU A 283 -1.11 20.13 -9.81
C GLU A 283 -2.57 20.33 -9.36
N ASP A 284 -3.17 21.45 -9.74
CA ASP A 284 -4.55 21.80 -9.39
C ASP A 284 -5.60 20.87 -10.01
N ASP A 285 -5.21 20.08 -11.03
CA ASP A 285 -6.09 19.10 -11.69
C ASP A 285 -5.93 17.68 -11.11
N MET A 286 -4.98 17.46 -10.21
CA MET A 286 -4.76 16.18 -9.58
C MET A 286 -5.84 15.88 -8.52
N LEU A 287 -6.31 14.63 -8.45
CA LEU A 287 -7.26 14.19 -7.43
C LEU A 287 -6.63 14.08 -6.03
N SER A 288 -5.33 13.94 -5.98
CA SER A 288 -4.45 13.95 -4.80
C SER A 288 -3.05 14.34 -5.26
N ASP A 289 -2.25 14.92 -4.39
CA ASP A 289 -0.82 15.20 -4.61
C ASP A 289 0.05 13.94 -4.73
N HIS A 290 -0.54 12.75 -4.53
CA HIS A 290 0.06 11.43 -4.76
C HIS A 290 -0.72 10.64 -5.80
N CYS A 291 -0.04 9.98 -6.74
CA CYS A 291 -0.67 8.97 -7.58
C CYS A 291 -0.63 7.59 -6.93
N PRO A 292 -1.72 6.79 -7.06
CA PRO A 292 -1.69 5.42 -6.59
C PRO A 292 -0.62 4.59 -7.28
N ILE A 293 -0.04 3.69 -6.54
CA ILE A 293 0.88 2.67 -7.02
C ILE A 293 0.29 1.28 -6.81
N SER A 294 0.59 0.33 -7.68
CA SER A 294 0.13 -1.05 -7.52
C SER A 294 1.08 -2.08 -8.11
N LEU A 295 0.90 -3.33 -7.69
CA LEU A 295 1.46 -4.51 -8.35
C LEU A 295 0.53 -5.71 -8.14
N MET A 296 0.77 -6.81 -8.88
CA MET A 296 0.02 -8.06 -8.75
C MET A 296 0.86 -9.14 -8.08
N LEU A 297 0.18 -9.93 -7.24
CA LEU A 297 0.72 -11.11 -6.57
C LEU A 297 -0.10 -12.36 -6.94
N ARG A 298 0.54 -13.53 -6.98
CA ARG A 298 -0.11 -14.84 -7.08
C ARG A 298 -0.12 -15.49 -5.71
N LEU A 299 -1.31 -15.52 -5.07
CA LEU A 299 -1.50 -16.01 -3.71
C LEU A 299 -2.06 -17.43 -3.63
#